data_278407cf63e299700d6cd320fdad3d89
#
_entry.id   278407cf63e299700d6cd320fdad3d89
#
_cell.length_a   1.000
_cell.length_b   1.000
_cell.length_c   1.000
_cell.angle_alpha   90.00
_cell.angle_beta   90.00
_cell.angle_gamma   90.00
#
_symmetry.space_group_name_H-M   'P 1'
#
loop_
_entity.id
_entity.type
_entity.pdbx_description
1 polymer ?
#
loop_
_entity_poly.entity_id
_entity_poly.type
_entity_poly.pdbx_seq_one_letter_code
_entity_poly.pdbx_strand_id
1 'polypeptide(L)'
;IEAWCNAVAAAALMPADAFLDNEVLHQSGVSDWDDDVLLQLSRRWGVSQEAIARRLLTLNRATPEYYSAKREQFQLIYAELREEERERRRTAPRKGGPPPYRMAIRDQGRPFVRLVLDAYHRDALSPSSASNLLHLKLKHFPNLEREVGV
;
A
#
# COMPACT_ATOMS: atom_id res chain seq x y z
N ILE A 1 10.95 15.38 -11.60
CA ILE A 1 10.54 15.30 -10.17
C ILE A 1 10.33 13.84 -9.77
N GLU A 2 9.53 13.04 -10.48
CA GLU A 2 9.24 11.65 -10.15
C GLU A 2 10.48 10.75 -10.05
N ALA A 3 11.41 10.84 -11.00
CA ALA A 3 12.66 10.08 -10.99
C ALA A 3 13.50 10.36 -9.73
N TRP A 4 13.53 11.61 -9.30
CA TRP A 4 14.24 12.03 -8.09
C TRP A 4 13.55 11.49 -6.83
N CYS A 5 12.23 11.61 -6.72
CA CYS A 5 11.46 11.05 -5.61
C CYS A 5 11.67 9.53 -5.48
N ASN A 6 11.65 8.82 -6.60
CA ASN A 6 11.91 7.39 -6.64
C ASN A 6 13.34 7.04 -6.21
N ALA A 7 14.34 7.85 -6.57
CA ALA A 7 15.73 7.64 -6.16
C ALA A 7 15.91 7.85 -4.65
N VAL A 8 15.30 8.91 -4.10
CA VAL A 8 15.32 9.18 -2.64
C VAL A 8 14.61 8.07 -1.86
N ALA A 9 13.42 7.66 -2.30
CA ALA A 9 12.68 6.56 -1.69
C ALA A 9 13.49 5.25 -1.72
N ALA A 10 14.11 4.93 -2.85
CA ALA A 10 14.97 3.75 -2.99
C ALA A 10 16.19 3.82 -2.06
N ALA A 11 16.80 4.99 -1.88
CA ALA A 11 17.94 5.16 -0.99
C ALA A 11 17.54 5.00 0.49
N ALA A 12 16.35 5.49 0.86
CA ALA A 12 15.83 5.37 2.21
C ALA A 12 15.38 3.94 2.55
N LEU A 13 14.67 3.27 1.64
CA LEU A 13 14.15 1.92 1.84
C LEU A 13 15.23 0.84 1.68
N MET A 14 16.24 1.07 0.84
CA MET A 14 17.32 0.14 0.51
C MET A 14 18.65 0.87 0.55
N PRO A 15 19.20 1.22 1.74
CA PRO A 15 20.51 1.85 1.88
C PRO A 15 21.58 1.04 1.15
N ALA A 16 22.50 1.71 0.43
CA ALA A 16 23.43 1.05 -0.48
C ALA A 16 24.28 -0.01 0.22
N ASP A 17 24.88 0.34 1.36
CA ASP A 17 25.77 -0.56 2.10
C ASP A 17 25.03 -1.82 2.57
N ALA A 18 23.88 -1.65 3.21
CA ALA A 18 23.06 -2.76 3.70
C ALA A 18 22.45 -3.60 2.56
N PHE A 19 22.16 -2.98 1.41
CA PHE A 19 21.66 -3.69 0.24
C PHE A 19 22.76 -4.54 -0.40
N LEU A 20 23.97 -4.00 -0.57
CA LEU A 20 25.11 -4.69 -1.18
C LEU A 20 25.73 -5.76 -0.27
N ASP A 21 25.57 -5.64 1.04
CA ASP A 21 26.01 -6.65 2.04
C ASP A 21 25.15 -7.93 2.04
N ASN A 22 24.22 -8.05 1.12
CA ASN A 22 23.39 -9.23 0.99
C ASN A 22 24.19 -10.39 0.33
N GLU A 23 24.28 -11.54 1.01
CA GLU A 23 25.01 -12.73 0.54
C GLU A 23 24.63 -13.13 -0.89
N VAL A 24 23.37 -12.99 -1.28
CA VAL A 24 22.90 -13.30 -2.64
C VAL A 24 23.58 -12.43 -3.68
N LEU A 25 23.94 -11.19 -3.33
CA LEU A 25 24.61 -10.25 -4.23
C LEU A 25 26.14 -10.47 -4.30
N HIS A 26 26.71 -11.16 -3.32
CA HIS A 26 28.14 -11.49 -3.31
C HIS A 26 28.51 -12.62 -4.28
N GLN A 27 27.55 -13.50 -4.59
CA GLN A 27 27.79 -14.68 -5.42
C GLN A 27 27.91 -14.39 -6.92
N SER A 28 27.59 -13.18 -7.34
CA SER A 28 27.47 -12.83 -8.77
C SER A 28 28.30 -11.58 -9.09
N GLY A 29 29.36 -11.77 -9.85
CA GLY A 29 29.99 -10.67 -10.58
C GLY A 29 29.12 -10.16 -11.74
N VAL A 30 27.80 -10.30 -11.70
CA VAL A 30 26.92 -10.42 -12.88
C VAL A 30 25.94 -9.26 -12.97
N SER A 31 25.69 -8.93 -14.22
CA SER A 31 24.73 -7.94 -14.69
C SER A 31 23.32 -8.47 -14.87
N ASP A 32 23.12 -9.81 -14.85
CA ASP A 32 21.84 -10.48 -15.09
C ASP A 32 21.44 -11.32 -13.88
N TRP A 33 20.28 -11.00 -13.29
CA TRP A 33 19.76 -11.61 -12.09
C TRP A 33 18.52 -12.44 -12.39
N ASP A 34 18.45 -13.66 -11.86
CA ASP A 34 17.29 -14.51 -11.98
C ASP A 34 16.07 -13.93 -11.25
N ASP A 35 14.86 -14.27 -11.72
CA ASP A 35 13.60 -13.81 -11.11
C ASP A 35 13.46 -14.27 -9.66
N ASP A 36 13.98 -15.44 -9.30
CA ASP A 36 13.98 -15.94 -7.93
C ASP A 36 14.82 -15.07 -6.99
N VAL A 37 15.95 -14.56 -7.47
CA VAL A 37 16.79 -13.62 -6.71
C VAL A 37 16.06 -12.29 -6.51
N LEU A 38 15.43 -11.76 -7.56
CA LEU A 38 14.62 -10.54 -7.45
C LEU A 38 13.45 -10.73 -6.48
N LEU A 39 12.80 -11.89 -6.51
CA LEU A 39 11.70 -12.23 -5.60
C LEU A 39 12.18 -12.34 -4.15
N GLN A 40 13.32 -13.00 -3.90
CA GLN A 40 13.90 -13.12 -2.56
C GLN A 40 14.25 -11.75 -1.99
N LEU A 41 14.92 -10.90 -2.77
CA LEU A 41 15.27 -9.53 -2.36
C LEU A 41 14.03 -8.67 -2.14
N SER A 42 13.03 -8.79 -3.00
CA SER A 42 11.74 -8.11 -2.89
C SER A 42 11.05 -8.42 -1.55
N ARG A 43 11.01 -9.69 -1.16
CA ARG A 43 10.44 -10.14 0.13
C ARG A 43 11.24 -9.63 1.33
N ARG A 44 12.56 -9.67 1.24
CA ARG A 44 13.45 -9.21 2.32
C ARG A 44 13.31 -7.71 2.58
N TRP A 45 13.24 -6.91 1.52
CA TRP A 45 13.20 -5.45 1.60
C TRP A 45 11.79 -4.87 1.61
N GLY A 46 10.75 -5.69 1.39
CA GLY A 46 9.36 -5.24 1.38
C GLY A 46 9.02 -4.30 0.22
N VAL A 47 9.72 -4.43 -0.92
CA VAL A 47 9.54 -3.60 -2.12
C VAL A 47 9.23 -4.47 -3.33
N SER A 48 8.80 -3.86 -4.45
CA SER A 48 8.54 -4.63 -5.69
C SER A 48 9.83 -5.15 -6.33
N GLN A 49 9.72 -6.22 -7.13
CA GLN A 49 10.86 -6.74 -7.91
C GLN A 49 11.41 -5.70 -8.90
N GLU A 50 10.54 -4.87 -9.48
CA GLU A 50 10.98 -3.74 -10.32
C GLU A 50 11.83 -2.74 -9.53
N ALA A 51 11.45 -2.43 -8.27
CA ALA A 51 12.24 -1.56 -7.41
C ALA A 51 13.62 -2.16 -7.09
N ILE A 52 13.71 -3.48 -6.88
CA ILE A 52 14.98 -4.20 -6.73
C ILE A 52 15.82 -4.09 -8.01
N ALA A 53 15.26 -4.41 -9.18
CA ALA A 53 15.97 -4.32 -10.46
C ALA A 53 16.50 -2.89 -10.73
N ARG A 54 15.69 -1.88 -10.42
CA ARG A 54 16.09 -0.46 -10.50
C ARG A 54 17.20 -0.11 -9.51
N ARG A 55 17.15 -0.66 -8.29
CA ARG A 55 18.20 -0.44 -7.29
C ARG A 55 19.52 -1.08 -7.73
N LEU A 56 19.49 -2.29 -8.26
CA LEU A 56 20.64 -2.97 -8.84
C LEU A 56 21.28 -2.15 -9.97
N LEU A 57 20.46 -1.60 -10.89
CA LEU A 57 20.94 -0.69 -11.94
C LEU A 57 21.61 0.56 -11.33
N THR A 58 20.97 1.20 -10.36
CA THR A 58 21.50 2.43 -9.72
C THR A 58 22.84 2.18 -9.01
N LEU A 59 23.04 0.96 -8.48
CA LEU A 59 24.26 0.56 -7.80
C LEU A 59 25.29 -0.10 -8.74
N ASN A 60 25.10 0.00 -10.05
CA ASN A 60 25.96 -0.60 -11.08
C ASN A 60 26.11 -2.13 -10.95
N ARG A 61 25.06 -2.80 -10.48
CA ARG A 61 24.99 -4.27 -10.34
C ARG A 61 24.07 -4.91 -11.39
N ALA A 62 23.49 -4.13 -12.28
CA ALA A 62 22.71 -4.56 -13.44
C ALA A 62 22.96 -3.61 -14.61
N THR A 63 22.79 -4.12 -15.85
CA THR A 63 22.89 -3.28 -17.05
C THR A 63 21.59 -2.56 -17.35
N PRO A 64 21.64 -1.44 -18.11
CA PRO A 64 20.42 -0.77 -18.58
C PRO A 64 19.53 -1.68 -19.44
N GLU A 65 20.14 -2.56 -20.25
CA GLU A 65 19.45 -3.51 -21.12
C GLU A 65 18.68 -4.55 -20.30
N TYR A 66 19.34 -5.12 -19.28
CA TYR A 66 18.69 -6.04 -18.33
C TYR A 66 17.50 -5.38 -17.63
N TYR A 67 17.69 -4.15 -17.09
CA TYR A 67 16.60 -3.44 -16.44
C TYR A 67 15.44 -3.15 -17.38
N SER A 68 15.72 -2.74 -18.62
CA SER A 68 14.69 -2.46 -19.61
C SER A 68 13.85 -3.71 -19.93
N ALA A 69 14.51 -4.85 -20.15
CA ALA A 69 13.85 -6.13 -20.40
C ALA A 69 12.98 -6.58 -19.20
N LYS A 70 13.51 -6.47 -17.97
CA LYS A 70 12.76 -6.81 -16.76
C LYS A 70 11.58 -5.88 -16.52
N ARG A 71 11.73 -4.60 -16.76
CA ARG A 71 10.65 -3.62 -16.66
C ARG A 71 9.49 -3.95 -17.61
N GLU A 72 9.80 -4.28 -18.86
CA GLU A 72 8.79 -4.70 -19.84
C GLU A 72 8.08 -5.97 -19.39
N GLN A 73 8.81 -6.99 -18.93
CA GLN A 73 8.26 -8.21 -18.36
C GLN A 73 7.30 -7.93 -17.20
N PHE A 74 7.70 -7.10 -16.24
CA PHE A 74 6.86 -6.74 -15.09
C PHE A 74 5.62 -5.93 -15.49
N GLN A 75 5.71 -5.07 -16.50
CA GLN A 75 4.56 -4.32 -17.01
C GLN A 75 3.52 -5.25 -17.63
N LEU A 76 3.93 -6.27 -18.38
CA LEU A 76 3.03 -7.27 -18.95
C LEU A 76 2.33 -8.09 -17.85
N ILE A 77 3.08 -8.61 -16.89
CA ILE A 77 2.52 -9.34 -15.73
C ILE A 77 1.52 -8.46 -14.97
N TYR A 78 1.83 -7.19 -14.75
CA TYR A 78 0.95 -6.25 -14.07
C TYR A 78 -0.33 -5.96 -14.86
N ALA A 79 -0.24 -5.89 -16.18
CA ALA A 79 -1.42 -5.70 -17.04
C ALA A 79 -2.35 -6.90 -16.97
N GLU A 80 -1.81 -8.12 -17.05
CA GLU A 80 -2.57 -9.38 -16.91
C GLU A 80 -3.27 -9.49 -15.55
N LEU A 81 -2.54 -9.28 -14.46
CA LEU A 81 -3.10 -9.31 -13.10
C LEU A 81 -4.21 -8.27 -12.90
N ARG A 82 -4.07 -7.08 -13.46
CA ARG A 82 -5.11 -6.04 -13.42
C ARG A 82 -6.37 -6.44 -14.19
N GLU A 83 -6.22 -7.10 -15.32
CA GLU A 83 -7.35 -7.55 -16.11
C GLU A 83 -8.09 -8.70 -15.40
N GLU A 84 -7.36 -9.66 -14.86
CA GLU A 84 -7.92 -10.73 -14.02
C GLU A 84 -8.67 -10.18 -12.80
N GLU A 85 -8.10 -9.16 -12.13
CA GLU A 85 -8.76 -8.53 -10.98
C GLU A 85 -10.02 -7.77 -11.40
N ARG A 86 -10.02 -7.09 -12.55
CA ARG A 86 -11.21 -6.45 -13.12
C ARG A 86 -12.30 -7.46 -13.44
N GLU A 87 -11.95 -8.58 -14.06
CA GLU A 87 -12.91 -9.65 -14.35
C GLU A 87 -13.47 -10.26 -13.07
N ARG A 88 -12.61 -10.56 -12.09
CA ARG A 88 -13.04 -11.04 -10.77
C ARG A 88 -13.99 -10.08 -10.09
N ARG A 89 -13.76 -8.76 -10.19
CA ARG A 89 -14.66 -7.73 -9.64
C ARG A 89 -15.99 -7.64 -10.41
N ARG A 90 -15.99 -7.91 -11.71
CA ARG A 90 -17.21 -7.92 -12.53
C ARG A 90 -18.08 -9.14 -12.25
N THR A 91 -17.48 -10.30 -12.04
CA THR A 91 -18.16 -11.58 -11.78
C THR A 91 -18.46 -11.83 -10.31
N ALA A 92 -17.75 -11.15 -9.38
CA ALA A 92 -18.02 -11.27 -7.98
C ALA A 92 -19.44 -10.75 -7.65
N PRO A 93 -20.26 -11.52 -6.89
CA PRO A 93 -21.54 -11.02 -6.42
C PRO A 93 -21.26 -9.70 -5.68
N ARG A 94 -22.04 -8.66 -5.98
CA ARG A 94 -21.96 -7.37 -5.29
C ARG A 94 -22.24 -7.57 -3.81
N LYS A 95 -21.26 -7.98 -3.06
CA LYS A 95 -21.27 -7.83 -1.61
C LYS A 95 -21.26 -6.33 -1.39
N GLY A 96 -22.30 -5.83 -0.73
CA GLY A 96 -22.35 -4.41 -0.34
C GLY A 96 -21.00 -4.00 0.27
N GLY A 97 -20.55 -2.79 -0.02
CA GLY A 97 -19.29 -2.27 0.54
C GLY A 97 -19.29 -2.36 2.08
N PRO A 98 -18.16 -2.11 2.72
CA PRO A 98 -18.09 -2.10 4.17
C PRO A 98 -19.15 -1.16 4.74
N PRO A 99 -19.77 -1.52 5.87
CA PRO A 99 -20.82 -0.71 6.48
C PRO A 99 -20.37 0.75 6.69
N PRO A 100 -21.24 1.75 6.47
CA PRO A 100 -20.88 3.16 6.55
C PRO A 100 -20.19 3.57 7.87
N TYR A 101 -20.57 2.95 8.99
CA TYR A 101 -19.96 3.23 10.29
C TYR A 101 -18.50 2.76 10.37
N ARG A 102 -18.12 1.66 9.70
CA ARG A 102 -16.72 1.21 9.61
C ARG A 102 -15.89 2.13 8.72
N MET A 103 -16.49 2.67 7.68
CA MET A 103 -15.82 3.68 6.84
C MET A 103 -15.56 4.96 7.64
N ALA A 104 -16.52 5.43 8.43
CA ALA A 104 -16.33 6.59 9.30
C ALA A 104 -15.15 6.37 10.29
N ILE A 105 -15.03 5.18 10.90
CA ILE A 105 -13.91 4.85 11.79
C ILE A 105 -12.57 4.84 11.03
N ARG A 106 -12.55 4.27 9.82
CA ARG A 106 -11.34 4.19 8.98
C ARG A 106 -10.86 5.59 8.59
N ASP A 107 -11.77 6.45 8.17
CA ASP A 107 -11.46 7.75 7.56
C ASP A 107 -11.13 8.82 8.61
N GLN A 108 -11.72 8.73 9.80
CA GLN A 108 -11.58 9.74 10.86
C GLN A 108 -10.80 9.26 12.08
N GLY A 109 -10.62 7.96 12.23
CA GLY A 109 -9.93 7.37 13.37
C GLY A 109 -10.80 7.20 14.62
N ARG A 110 -10.56 6.13 15.38
CA ARG A 110 -11.30 5.81 16.61
C ARG A 110 -11.31 6.93 17.67
N PRO A 111 -10.19 7.63 17.93
CA PRO A 111 -10.16 8.69 18.96
C PRO A 111 -11.12 9.85 18.65
N PHE A 112 -11.13 10.32 17.40
CA PHE A 112 -12.02 11.39 16.98
C PHE A 112 -13.49 10.97 17.03
N VAL A 113 -13.81 9.75 16.56
CA VAL A 113 -15.16 9.20 16.62
C VAL A 113 -15.66 9.15 18.05
N ARG A 114 -14.85 8.66 19.01
CA ARG A 114 -15.20 8.64 20.44
C ARG A 114 -15.44 10.04 21.01
N LEU A 115 -14.56 10.97 20.68
CA LEU A 115 -14.71 12.37 21.14
C LEU A 115 -16.04 12.99 20.70
N VAL A 116 -16.41 12.77 19.43
CA VAL A 116 -17.68 13.29 18.88
C VAL A 116 -18.89 12.60 19.52
N LEU A 117 -18.85 11.28 19.73
CA LEU A 117 -19.92 10.56 20.40
C LEU A 117 -20.07 10.96 21.87
N ASP A 118 -18.97 11.13 22.60
CA ASP A 118 -18.98 11.63 23.97
C ASP A 118 -19.59 13.04 24.08
N ALA A 119 -19.25 13.93 23.16
CA ALA A 119 -19.83 15.27 23.11
C ALA A 119 -21.31 15.24 22.73
N TYR A 120 -21.73 14.35 21.86
CA TYR A 120 -23.12 14.11 21.49
C TYR A 120 -23.95 13.58 22.69
N HIS A 121 -23.45 12.58 23.43
CA HIS A 121 -24.12 12.02 24.60
C HIS A 121 -24.21 13.00 25.78
N ARG A 122 -23.33 13.99 25.85
CA ARG A 122 -23.38 15.07 26.85
C ARG A 122 -24.20 16.28 26.42
N ASP A 123 -24.95 16.17 25.31
CA ASP A 123 -25.71 17.29 24.73
C ASP A 123 -24.87 18.51 24.34
N ALA A 124 -23.53 18.34 24.27
CA ALA A 124 -22.63 19.40 23.82
C ALA A 124 -22.63 19.56 22.29
N LEU A 125 -23.08 18.56 21.55
CA LEU A 125 -23.28 18.58 20.12
C LEU A 125 -24.72 18.20 19.75
N SER A 126 -25.32 18.97 18.82
CA SER A 126 -26.61 18.58 18.25
C SER A 126 -26.49 17.30 17.42
N PRO A 127 -27.59 16.52 17.25
CA PRO A 127 -27.58 15.34 16.37
C PRO A 127 -27.10 15.65 14.94
N SER A 128 -27.50 16.80 14.40
CA SER A 128 -27.08 17.23 13.06
C SER A 128 -25.59 17.58 13.01
N SER A 129 -25.06 18.24 14.04
CA SER A 129 -23.63 18.56 14.14
C SER A 129 -22.77 17.28 14.23
N ALA A 130 -23.17 16.33 15.09
CA ALA A 130 -22.49 15.05 15.22
C ALA A 130 -22.52 14.23 13.90
N SER A 131 -23.69 14.21 13.23
CA SER A 131 -23.85 13.58 11.91
C SER A 131 -22.92 14.19 10.85
N ASN A 132 -22.80 15.52 10.84
CA ASN A 132 -21.94 16.23 9.90
C ASN A 132 -20.45 15.98 10.18
N LEU A 133 -20.03 16.03 11.46
CA LEU A 133 -18.65 15.77 11.86
C LEU A 133 -18.19 14.35 11.52
N LEU A 134 -19.08 13.37 11.71
CA LEU A 134 -18.79 11.97 11.43
C LEU A 134 -19.04 11.57 9.98
N HIS A 135 -19.59 12.47 9.14
CA HIS A 135 -20.07 12.17 7.79
C HIS A 135 -20.94 10.91 7.76
N LEU A 136 -21.74 10.71 8.80
CA LEU A 136 -22.51 9.48 9.04
C LEU A 136 -23.94 9.81 9.45
N LYS A 137 -24.92 9.18 8.81
CA LYS A 137 -26.33 9.34 9.21
C LYS A 137 -26.59 8.78 10.61
N LEU A 138 -27.40 9.47 11.41
CA LEU A 138 -27.72 9.10 12.79
C LEU A 138 -28.21 7.65 12.96
N LYS A 139 -28.91 7.11 11.98
CA LYS A 139 -29.36 5.69 12.00
C LYS A 139 -28.24 4.66 12.16
N HIS A 140 -27.00 5.06 11.90
CA HIS A 140 -25.82 4.18 12.02
C HIS A 140 -25.05 4.39 13.33
N PHE A 141 -25.43 5.37 14.16
CA PHE A 141 -24.76 5.66 15.43
C PHE A 141 -24.78 4.46 16.40
N PRO A 142 -25.90 3.73 16.60
CA PRO A 142 -25.88 2.57 17.49
C PRO A 142 -24.87 1.48 17.10
N ASN A 143 -24.63 1.31 15.78
CA ASN A 143 -23.63 0.36 15.31
C ASN A 143 -22.21 0.92 15.44
N LEU A 144 -22.03 2.24 15.28
CA LEU A 144 -20.76 2.93 15.46
C LEU A 144 -20.33 2.86 16.93
N GLU A 145 -21.22 3.17 17.89
CA GLU A 145 -21.01 3.11 19.34
C GLU A 145 -20.54 1.73 19.76
N ARG A 146 -21.26 0.69 19.31
CA ARG A 146 -20.88 -0.70 19.60
C ARG A 146 -19.48 -1.06 19.07
N GLU A 147 -19.13 -0.57 17.87
CA GLU A 147 -17.83 -0.88 17.24
C GLU A 147 -16.67 -0.15 17.93
N VAL A 148 -16.89 1.06 18.47
CA VAL A 148 -15.84 1.84 19.16
C VAL A 148 -15.82 1.61 20.69
N GLY A 149 -16.84 0.98 21.23
CA GLY A 149 -16.94 0.64 22.66
C GLY A 149 -17.28 1.86 23.53
N VAL A 150 -18.31 2.60 23.11
CA VAL A 150 -18.91 3.71 23.86
C VAL A 150 -20.34 3.35 24.23
#